data_2ba01b8a59dd6a2db4c70b5f5cba4403
#
_entry.id   2ba01b8a59dd6a2db4c70b5f5cba4403
#
_cell.length_a   1.000
_cell.length_b   1.000
_cell.length_c   1.000
_cell.angle_alpha   90.00
_cell.angle_beta   90.00
_cell.angle_gamma   90.00
#
_symmetry.space_group_name_H-M   'P 1'
#
loop_
_entity.id
_entity.type
_entity.pdbx_description
1 polymer ?
#
loop_
_entity_poly.entity_id
_entity_poly.type
_entity_poly.pdbx_seq_one_letter_code
_entity_poly.pdbx_strand_id
1 'polypeptide(L)'
;MMTKSAKDLVAEAGKTVETLSGEEAAKLVDNPDVVLVDVREGEELAKTGKVQGAVHVPRGFLEFQADPSSPSHKPELGSGKMLVLYCASGNRSALGAKSLKEMGIGNVAHVAGGFAALMQAGAPIQEGE
;
A
#
# COMPACT_ATOMS: atom_id res chain seq x y z
N MET A 1 17.48 6.25 23.85
CA MET A 1 16.24 7.00 24.01
C MET A 1 15.66 7.40 22.67
N MET A 2 14.38 7.19 22.52
CA MET A 2 13.66 7.47 21.27
C MET A 2 13.46 8.97 21.09
N THR A 3 13.77 9.51 19.91
CA THR A 3 13.56 10.93 19.60
C THR A 3 12.35 11.16 18.70
N LYS A 4 11.89 10.12 18.01
CA LYS A 4 10.68 10.16 17.20
C LYS A 4 9.84 8.95 17.49
N SER A 5 8.54 9.16 17.63
CA SER A 5 7.59 8.07 17.82
C SER A 5 7.16 7.52 16.46
N ALA A 6 6.51 6.35 16.46
CA ALA A 6 5.90 5.82 15.25
C ALA A 6 4.90 6.82 14.67
N LYS A 7 4.12 7.48 15.54
CA LYS A 7 3.16 8.50 15.11
C LYS A 7 3.86 9.66 14.39
N ASP A 8 5.02 10.07 14.87
CA ASP A 8 5.80 11.13 14.23
C ASP A 8 6.26 10.70 12.83
N LEU A 9 6.74 9.46 12.70
CA LEU A 9 7.18 8.95 11.42
C LEU A 9 6.04 8.89 10.41
N VAL A 10 4.86 8.47 10.86
CA VAL A 10 3.68 8.42 10.00
C VAL A 10 3.27 9.83 9.56
N ALA A 11 3.28 10.79 10.49
CA ALA A 11 2.94 12.17 10.16
C ALA A 11 3.92 12.76 9.14
N GLU A 12 5.22 12.48 9.30
CA GLU A 12 6.23 12.94 8.35
C GLU A 12 6.01 12.32 6.97
N ALA A 13 5.70 11.02 6.94
CA ALA A 13 5.41 10.34 5.69
C ALA A 13 4.22 10.97 4.97
N GLY A 14 3.18 11.31 5.72
CA GLY A 14 1.97 11.94 5.16
C GLY A 14 2.23 13.28 4.49
N LYS A 15 3.32 13.95 4.85
CA LYS A 15 3.69 15.23 4.22
C LYS A 15 4.42 15.05 2.90
N THR A 16 4.97 13.87 2.64
CA THR A 16 5.81 13.64 1.47
C THR A 16 5.20 12.70 0.44
N VAL A 17 4.17 11.96 0.80
CA VAL A 17 3.53 11.01 -0.10
C VAL A 17 2.11 11.48 -0.43
N GLU A 18 1.66 11.10 -1.61
CA GLU A 18 0.29 11.36 -2.02
C GLU A 18 -0.65 10.48 -1.20
N THR A 19 -1.73 11.08 -0.69
CA THR A 19 -2.73 10.36 0.11
C THR A 19 -4.07 10.42 -0.60
N LEU A 20 -4.65 9.26 -0.84
CA LEU A 20 -5.97 9.13 -1.45
C LEU A 20 -7.00 8.80 -0.37
N SER A 21 -8.23 9.27 -0.55
CA SER A 21 -9.34 8.82 0.29
C SER A 21 -9.73 7.39 -0.11
N GLY A 22 -10.50 6.71 0.74
CA GLY A 22 -11.05 5.41 0.39
C GLY A 22 -11.90 5.46 -0.87
N GLU A 23 -12.67 6.54 -1.04
CA GLU A 23 -13.52 6.72 -2.22
C GLU A 23 -12.70 6.89 -3.50
N GLU A 24 -11.65 7.72 -3.43
CA GLU A 24 -10.76 7.91 -4.58
C GLU A 24 -10.06 6.60 -4.97
N ALA A 25 -9.57 5.87 -3.97
CA ALA A 25 -8.87 4.61 -4.22
C ALA A 25 -9.81 3.52 -4.72
N ALA A 26 -11.04 3.46 -4.20
CA ALA A 26 -12.02 2.47 -4.65
C ALA A 26 -12.32 2.59 -6.14
N LYS A 27 -12.30 3.82 -6.67
CA LYS A 27 -12.53 4.06 -8.10
C LYS A 27 -11.39 3.56 -8.97
N LEU A 28 -10.23 3.28 -8.38
CA LEU A 28 -9.05 2.84 -9.13
C LEU A 28 -8.90 1.33 -9.18
N VAL A 29 -9.78 0.57 -8.52
CA VAL A 29 -9.64 -0.89 -8.41
C VAL A 29 -9.56 -1.58 -9.77
N ASP A 30 -10.35 -1.13 -10.74
CA ASP A 30 -10.36 -1.75 -12.08
C ASP A 30 -9.53 -0.97 -13.11
N ASN A 31 -8.78 0.03 -12.67
CA ASN A 31 -7.98 0.85 -13.58
C ASN A 31 -6.71 0.08 -13.96
N PRO A 32 -6.51 -0.23 -15.27
CA PRO A 32 -5.35 -1.02 -15.69
C PRO A 32 -4.01 -0.30 -15.51
N ASP A 33 -4.02 1.02 -15.27
CA ASP A 33 -2.80 1.79 -15.05
C ASP A 33 -2.43 1.93 -13.58
N VAL A 34 -3.15 1.22 -12.71
CA VAL A 34 -2.96 1.30 -11.26
C VAL A 34 -2.77 -0.11 -10.70
N VAL A 35 -1.81 -0.26 -9.79
CA VAL A 35 -1.60 -1.49 -9.04
C VAL A 35 -1.89 -1.18 -7.57
N LEU A 36 -2.93 -1.82 -7.02
CA LEU A 36 -3.21 -1.75 -5.59
C LEU A 36 -2.31 -2.74 -4.87
N VAL A 37 -1.66 -2.29 -3.81
CA VAL A 37 -0.71 -3.12 -3.06
C VAL A 37 -1.16 -3.19 -1.59
N ASP A 38 -1.50 -4.40 -1.16
CA ASP A 38 -1.89 -4.66 0.23
C ASP A 38 -0.63 -4.97 1.03
N VAL A 39 -0.28 -4.10 1.97
CA VAL A 39 0.95 -4.27 2.76
C VAL A 39 0.68 -4.87 4.15
N ARG A 40 -0.53 -5.42 4.37
CA ARG A 40 -0.86 -6.09 5.63
C ARG A 40 -0.20 -7.46 5.70
N GLU A 41 -0.29 -8.09 6.87
CA GLU A 41 0.21 -9.44 7.06
C GLU A 41 -0.76 -10.48 6.51
N GLY A 42 -0.24 -11.64 6.11
CA GLY A 42 -1.07 -12.70 5.55
C GLY A 42 -2.23 -13.12 6.43
N GLU A 43 -2.05 -13.10 7.75
CA GLU A 43 -3.11 -13.42 8.70
C GLU A 43 -4.30 -12.48 8.59
N GLU A 44 -4.03 -11.20 8.31
CA GLU A 44 -5.09 -10.22 8.14
C GLU A 44 -5.90 -10.51 6.88
N LEU A 45 -5.22 -10.87 5.79
CA LEU A 45 -5.91 -11.23 4.54
C LEU A 45 -6.76 -12.48 4.73
N ALA A 46 -6.25 -13.46 5.47
CA ALA A 46 -6.99 -14.69 5.72
C ALA A 46 -8.31 -14.43 6.46
N LYS A 47 -8.32 -13.40 7.32
CA LYS A 47 -9.52 -13.08 8.11
C LYS A 47 -10.53 -12.22 7.36
N THR A 48 -10.05 -11.29 6.56
CA THR A 48 -10.92 -10.25 5.97
C THR A 48 -11.01 -10.31 4.46
N GLY A 49 -10.14 -11.09 3.80
CA GLY A 49 -9.93 -10.99 2.37
C GLY A 49 -9.09 -9.76 2.04
N LYS A 50 -8.96 -9.46 0.77
CA LYS A 50 -8.25 -8.29 0.28
C LYS A 50 -9.07 -7.63 -0.82
N VAL A 51 -8.70 -6.41 -1.20
CA VAL A 51 -9.34 -5.77 -2.34
C VAL A 51 -9.05 -6.60 -3.59
N GLN A 52 -10.08 -6.82 -4.39
CA GLN A 52 -9.98 -7.66 -5.58
C GLN A 52 -8.87 -7.14 -6.50
N GLY A 53 -7.97 -8.03 -6.92
CA GLY A 53 -6.88 -7.70 -7.81
C GLY A 53 -5.66 -7.08 -7.14
N ALA A 54 -5.72 -6.81 -5.84
CA ALA A 54 -4.57 -6.24 -5.13
C ALA A 54 -3.41 -7.25 -5.06
N VAL A 55 -2.20 -6.74 -5.19
CA VAL A 55 -0.99 -7.53 -5.02
C VAL A 55 -0.63 -7.52 -3.54
N HIS A 56 -0.41 -8.69 -2.95
CA HIS A 56 -0.04 -8.78 -1.54
C HIS A 56 1.47 -8.70 -1.36
N VAL A 57 1.92 -7.65 -0.68
CA VAL A 57 3.33 -7.46 -0.35
C VAL A 57 3.42 -7.01 1.10
N PRO A 58 3.62 -7.94 2.04
CA PRO A 58 3.72 -7.56 3.45
C PRO A 58 4.75 -6.45 3.66
N ARG A 59 4.46 -5.53 4.57
CA ARG A 59 5.30 -4.33 4.76
C ARG A 59 6.78 -4.66 4.90
N GLY A 60 7.10 -5.74 5.62
CA GLY A 60 8.50 -6.13 5.86
C GLY A 60 9.25 -6.57 4.62
N PHE A 61 8.56 -6.89 3.53
CA PHE A 61 9.18 -7.33 2.27
C PHE A 61 9.12 -6.27 1.18
N LEU A 62 8.49 -5.13 1.45
CA LEU A 62 8.13 -4.17 0.40
C LEU A 62 9.33 -3.69 -0.40
N GLU A 63 10.39 -3.22 0.27
CA GLU A 63 11.57 -2.70 -0.41
C GLU A 63 12.25 -3.78 -1.25
N PHE A 64 12.32 -5.00 -0.70
CA PHE A 64 12.97 -6.12 -1.39
C PHE A 64 12.21 -6.53 -2.63
N GLN A 65 10.88 -6.56 -2.54
CA GLN A 65 10.05 -6.97 -3.68
C GLN A 65 9.91 -5.86 -4.72
N ALA A 66 10.13 -4.61 -4.33
CA ALA A 66 10.12 -3.48 -5.26
C ALA A 66 11.43 -3.30 -6.02
N ASP A 67 12.54 -3.80 -5.48
CA ASP A 67 13.87 -3.61 -6.04
C ASP A 67 14.14 -4.61 -7.17
N PRO A 68 14.33 -4.15 -8.43
CA PRO A 68 14.58 -5.06 -9.55
C PRO A 68 15.85 -5.91 -9.39
N SER A 69 16.80 -5.48 -8.57
CA SER A 69 18.03 -6.24 -8.35
C SER A 69 17.88 -7.28 -7.23
N SER A 70 16.76 -7.29 -6.53
CA SER A 70 16.51 -8.23 -5.45
C SER A 70 16.03 -9.59 -6.00
N PRO A 71 16.48 -10.72 -5.42
CA PRO A 71 16.00 -12.03 -5.87
C PRO A 71 14.49 -12.22 -5.66
N SER A 72 13.87 -11.44 -4.77
CA SER A 72 12.44 -11.56 -4.50
C SER A 72 11.59 -10.52 -5.25
N HIS A 73 12.17 -9.82 -6.24
CA HIS A 73 11.48 -8.77 -6.98
C HIS A 73 10.14 -9.24 -7.56
N LYS A 74 9.11 -8.41 -7.38
CA LYS A 74 7.81 -8.61 -8.04
C LYS A 74 7.70 -7.63 -9.20
N PRO A 75 7.61 -8.13 -10.43
CA PRO A 75 7.56 -7.25 -11.61
C PRO A 75 6.42 -6.25 -11.59
N GLU A 76 5.30 -6.58 -10.96
CA GLU A 76 4.15 -5.66 -10.85
C GLU A 76 4.54 -4.34 -10.19
N LEU A 77 5.50 -4.37 -9.27
CA LEU A 77 5.95 -3.16 -8.58
C LEU A 77 6.91 -2.32 -9.42
N GLY A 78 7.43 -2.89 -10.48
CA GLY A 78 8.37 -2.21 -11.38
C GLY A 78 7.79 -1.87 -12.73
N SER A 79 6.48 -1.95 -12.88
CA SER A 79 5.82 -1.77 -14.18
C SER A 79 5.71 -0.32 -14.65
N GLY A 80 6.01 0.65 -13.79
CA GLY A 80 5.81 2.06 -14.09
C GLY A 80 4.41 2.56 -13.83
N LYS A 81 3.48 1.67 -13.49
CA LYS A 81 2.12 2.05 -13.14
C LYS A 81 2.09 2.71 -11.78
N MET A 82 0.99 3.41 -11.49
CA MET A 82 0.81 4.00 -10.17
C MET A 82 0.61 2.90 -9.13
N LEU A 83 1.42 2.94 -8.08
CA LEU A 83 1.27 2.01 -6.96
C LEU A 83 0.45 2.67 -5.86
N VAL A 84 -0.65 2.06 -5.48
CA VAL A 84 -1.51 2.56 -4.42
C VAL A 84 -1.46 1.56 -3.27
N LEU A 85 -0.77 1.94 -2.20
CA LEU A 85 -0.55 1.08 -1.05
C LEU A 85 -1.67 1.27 -0.03
N TYR A 86 -2.12 0.17 0.57
CA TYR A 86 -3.04 0.25 1.70
C TYR A 86 -2.67 -0.77 2.77
N CYS A 87 -3.02 -0.47 3.99
CA CYS A 87 -2.92 -1.40 5.12
C CYS A 87 -4.27 -1.39 5.84
N ALA A 88 -4.31 -1.73 7.11
CA ALA A 88 -5.59 -1.76 7.83
C ALA A 88 -6.15 -0.35 8.05
N SER A 89 -5.32 0.59 8.50
CA SER A 89 -5.76 1.93 8.91
C SER A 89 -4.96 3.08 8.32
N GLY A 90 -3.91 2.81 7.55
CA GLY A 90 -3.13 3.83 6.86
C GLY A 90 -1.72 4.06 7.37
N ASN A 91 -1.34 3.47 8.50
CA ASN A 91 -0.03 3.75 9.10
C ASN A 91 1.12 3.05 8.38
N ARG A 92 1.03 1.74 8.21
CA ARG A 92 2.07 0.97 7.52
C ARG A 92 2.21 1.39 6.06
N SER A 93 1.08 1.71 5.41
CA SER A 93 1.10 2.10 4.01
C SER A 93 1.75 3.48 3.82
N ALA A 94 1.55 4.42 4.77
CA ALA A 94 2.21 5.71 4.70
C ALA A 94 3.73 5.55 4.75
N LEU A 95 4.22 4.74 5.69
CA LEU A 95 5.66 4.47 5.82
C LEU A 95 6.19 3.74 4.58
N GLY A 96 5.42 2.80 4.06
CA GLY A 96 5.82 2.06 2.86
C GLY A 96 5.92 2.95 1.65
N ALA A 97 4.93 3.82 1.44
CA ALA A 97 4.94 4.74 0.31
C ALA A 97 6.13 5.70 0.37
N LYS A 98 6.44 6.20 1.58
CA LYS A 98 7.61 7.06 1.76
C LYS A 98 8.90 6.32 1.40
N SER A 99 9.01 5.07 1.85
CA SER A 99 10.18 4.24 1.56
C SER A 99 10.36 4.02 0.06
N LEU A 100 9.27 3.74 -0.66
CA LEU A 100 9.34 3.56 -2.12
C LEU A 100 9.77 4.85 -2.82
N LYS A 101 9.30 6.00 -2.35
CA LYS A 101 9.74 7.28 -2.91
C LYS A 101 11.22 7.50 -2.71
N GLU A 102 11.75 7.12 -1.55
CA GLU A 102 13.19 7.22 -1.28
C GLU A 102 14.00 6.33 -2.21
N MET A 103 13.42 5.23 -2.67
CA MET A 103 14.04 4.33 -3.65
C MET A 103 13.96 4.86 -5.08
N GLY A 104 13.25 5.97 -5.32
CA GLY A 104 13.09 6.55 -6.64
C GLY A 104 11.79 6.18 -7.35
N ILE A 105 10.91 5.44 -6.68
CA ILE A 105 9.59 5.10 -7.23
C ILE A 105 8.66 6.26 -6.92
N GLY A 106 8.51 7.20 -7.86
CA GLY A 106 7.79 8.44 -7.62
C GLY A 106 6.28 8.33 -7.77
N ASN A 107 5.80 7.37 -8.55
CA ASN A 107 4.36 7.23 -8.84
C ASN A 107 3.72 6.31 -7.80
N VAL A 108 3.65 6.79 -6.57
CA VAL A 108 3.12 6.00 -5.45
C VAL A 108 2.25 6.87 -4.55
N ALA A 109 1.17 6.28 -4.06
CA ALA A 109 0.25 6.90 -3.11
C ALA A 109 -0.14 5.87 -2.06
N HIS A 110 -0.78 6.33 -0.98
CA HIS A 110 -1.38 5.39 -0.03
C HIS A 110 -2.79 5.83 0.31
N VAL A 111 -3.56 4.95 0.95
CA VAL A 111 -4.98 5.18 1.21
C VAL A 111 -5.18 5.56 2.67
N ALA A 112 -5.72 6.75 2.91
CA ALA A 112 -6.12 7.17 4.26
C ALA A 112 -7.22 6.26 4.77
N GLY A 113 -7.07 5.77 5.99
CA GLY A 113 -8.06 4.85 6.58
C GLY A 113 -7.96 3.42 6.08
N GLY A 114 -7.13 3.16 5.09
CA GLY A 114 -6.77 1.81 4.65
C GLY A 114 -7.93 0.93 4.20
N PHE A 115 -7.84 -0.35 4.53
CA PHE A 115 -8.82 -1.36 4.12
C PHE A 115 -10.24 -1.02 4.60
N ALA A 116 -10.37 -0.50 5.83
CA ALA A 116 -11.68 -0.12 6.35
C ALA A 116 -12.32 0.97 5.48
N ALA A 117 -11.54 1.98 5.08
CA ALA A 117 -12.06 3.05 4.23
C ALA A 117 -12.43 2.54 2.84
N LEU A 118 -11.64 1.62 2.28
CA LEU A 118 -11.95 1.00 1.00
C LEU A 118 -13.24 0.19 1.06
N MET A 119 -13.44 -0.58 2.13
CA MET A 119 -14.68 -1.34 2.32
C MET A 119 -15.89 -0.41 2.42
N GLN A 120 -15.79 0.67 3.19
CA GLN A 120 -16.88 1.63 3.32
C GLN A 120 -17.20 2.30 1.99
N ALA A 121 -16.23 2.47 1.14
CA ALA A 121 -16.41 3.07 -0.18
C ALA A 121 -16.94 2.07 -1.21
N GLY A 122 -17.14 0.82 -0.83
CA GLY A 122 -17.71 -0.20 -1.71
C GLY A 122 -16.70 -0.92 -2.59
N ALA A 123 -15.41 -0.87 -2.27
CA ALA A 123 -14.41 -1.60 -3.05
C ALA A 123 -14.72 -3.10 -3.02
N PRO A 124 -14.61 -3.81 -4.17
CA PRO A 124 -14.86 -5.25 -4.18
C PRO A 124 -13.78 -6.00 -3.40
N ILE A 125 -14.21 -6.96 -2.61
CA ILE A 125 -13.33 -7.73 -1.74
C ILE A 125 -13.25 -9.17 -2.24
N GLN A 126 -12.04 -9.67 -2.35
CA GLN A 126 -11.75 -11.05 -2.72
C GLN A 126 -11.49 -11.83 -1.44
N GLU A 127 -12.15 -12.99 -1.29
CA GLU A 127 -11.98 -13.83 -0.12
C GLU A 127 -10.51 -14.21 0.09
N GLY A 128 -10.12 -14.30 1.35
CA GLY A 128 -8.80 -14.77 1.70
C GLY A 128 -8.67 -16.28 1.50
N GLU A 129 -7.43 -16.72 1.30
CA GLU A 129 -7.14 -18.15 1.15
C GLU A 129 -6.27 -18.67 2.26
#